data_2486f542c092766c2823c0ed17c40e6d
#
_entry.id   2486f542c092766c2823c0ed17c40e6d
#
_cell.length_a   1.000
_cell.length_b   1.000
_cell.length_c   1.000
_cell.angle_alpha   90.00
_cell.angle_beta   90.00
_cell.angle_gamma   90.00
#
_symmetry.space_group_name_H-M   'P 1'
#
loop_
_entity.id
_entity.type
_entity.pdbx_description
1 polymer ?
#
loop_
_entity_poly.entity_id
_entity_poly.type
_entity_poly.pdbx_seq_one_letter_code
_entity_poly.pdbx_strand_id
1 'polypeptide(L)'
;MRTVTVELVDAFVDGEVGGNVAGIVVEDAIDLSAVQRQEIARRVAVSETAFVLASGTADYKLEFYTPTRPIPHCGHATVGAFVRLAESGRLPQVEVVNETVDGPRRIHIEGTRAFLEQVPAELTRLDKSTTREVLDSLGITMDQLLPDAAPFLANNGNRSIQIGISDLNVLRTLRPDMDRIEAISNRLQCVCYYAFSLKSVVGGRDATARMFGPAYGIQEESATGMAAGPLACWLDSKASGQRREFKLEQGYLMSPASPSLILAKPERSGGQLAAMWVGGSASVRGVRQIPIDW
;
A
#
# COMPACT_ATOMS: atom_id res chain seq x y z
N MET A 1 -23.26 -26.49 10.52
CA MET A 1 -22.52 -25.26 10.87
C MET A 1 -21.97 -24.67 9.55
N ARG A 2 -22.47 -23.53 9.12
CA ARG A 2 -22.00 -22.87 7.91
C ARG A 2 -20.66 -22.17 8.22
N THR A 3 -19.70 -22.27 7.32
CA THR A 3 -18.40 -21.63 7.47
C THR A 3 -18.07 -20.81 6.24
N VAL A 4 -17.27 -19.76 6.42
CA VAL A 4 -16.65 -18.98 5.36
C VAL A 4 -15.16 -19.29 5.34
N THR A 5 -14.63 -19.55 4.15
CA THR A 5 -13.21 -19.73 3.92
C THR A 5 -12.55 -18.35 3.78
N VAL A 6 -11.54 -18.08 4.60
CA VAL A 6 -10.71 -16.88 4.51
C VAL A 6 -9.28 -17.31 4.18
N GLU A 7 -8.79 -16.89 3.03
CA GLU A 7 -7.36 -17.04 2.71
C GLU A 7 -6.57 -15.91 3.36
N LEU A 8 -5.49 -16.24 4.07
CA LEU A 8 -4.51 -15.27 4.55
C LEU A 8 -3.44 -15.12 3.48
N VAL A 9 -3.38 -13.94 2.87
CA VAL A 9 -2.54 -13.67 1.71
C VAL A 9 -1.55 -12.56 2.04
N ASP A 10 -0.27 -12.85 1.88
CA ASP A 10 0.80 -11.86 1.95
C ASP A 10 0.94 -11.18 0.61
N ALA A 11 0.57 -9.92 0.53
CA ALA A 11 0.72 -9.10 -0.66
C ALA A 11 2.07 -8.36 -0.66
N PHE A 12 2.60 -8.09 -1.85
CA PHE A 12 3.92 -7.47 -2.07
C PHE A 12 5.09 -8.31 -1.55
N VAL A 13 4.96 -9.65 -1.57
CA VAL A 13 6.08 -10.52 -1.18
C VAL A 13 7.33 -10.25 -2.01
N ASP A 14 8.51 -10.39 -1.40
CA ASP A 14 9.78 -10.38 -2.12
C ASP A 14 10.29 -11.81 -2.31
N GLY A 15 10.07 -12.34 -3.50
CA GLY A 15 10.19 -13.78 -3.74
C GLY A 15 9.10 -14.54 -3.02
N GLU A 16 9.47 -15.36 -2.04
CA GLU A 16 8.55 -16.19 -1.24
C GLU A 16 8.40 -15.72 0.21
N VAL A 17 8.95 -14.54 0.57
CA VAL A 17 9.02 -14.10 1.96
C VAL A 17 8.41 -12.72 2.18
N GLY A 18 8.01 -12.47 3.41
CA GLY A 18 7.54 -11.17 3.87
C GLY A 18 6.17 -10.81 3.31
N GLY A 19 6.03 -9.57 2.84
CA GLY A 19 4.76 -9.03 2.39
C GLY A 19 3.94 -8.40 3.51
N ASN A 20 2.72 -7.97 3.17
CA ASN A 20 1.73 -7.42 4.07
C ASN A 20 0.47 -8.29 4.03
N VAL A 21 0.09 -8.87 5.17
CA VAL A 21 -0.98 -9.86 5.23
C VAL A 21 -2.35 -9.23 5.17
N ALA A 22 -3.24 -9.79 4.34
CA ALA A 22 -4.67 -9.52 4.32
C ALA A 22 -5.48 -10.82 4.39
N GLY A 23 -6.69 -10.74 4.95
CA GLY A 23 -7.69 -11.78 4.76
C GLY A 23 -8.39 -11.59 3.42
N ILE A 24 -8.58 -12.65 2.65
CA ILE A 24 -9.31 -12.61 1.38
C ILE A 24 -10.49 -13.58 1.44
N VAL A 25 -11.68 -13.07 1.20
CA VAL A 25 -12.93 -13.85 1.11
C VAL A 25 -13.50 -13.66 -0.29
N VAL A 26 -13.70 -14.76 -1.00
CA VAL A 26 -14.39 -14.72 -2.30
C VAL A 26 -15.82 -15.23 -2.11
N GLU A 27 -16.80 -14.34 -2.27
CA GLU A 27 -18.22 -14.62 -2.04
C GLU A 27 -18.90 -15.16 -3.32
N ASP A 28 -18.67 -16.43 -3.64
CA ASP A 28 -19.29 -17.05 -4.83
C ASP A 28 -20.69 -17.61 -4.56
N ALA A 29 -20.99 -17.99 -3.33
CA ALA A 29 -22.19 -18.75 -3.00
C ALA A 29 -22.84 -18.34 -1.65
N ILE A 30 -22.28 -17.40 -0.94
CA ILE A 30 -22.74 -16.99 0.39
C ILE A 30 -22.96 -15.49 0.37
N ASP A 31 -24.20 -15.05 0.40
CA ASP A 31 -24.52 -13.63 0.60
C ASP A 31 -24.33 -13.27 2.07
N LEU A 32 -23.25 -12.54 2.36
CA LEU A 32 -22.91 -12.08 3.70
C LEU A 32 -23.43 -10.65 3.91
N SER A 33 -24.12 -10.44 5.02
CA SER A 33 -24.47 -9.07 5.45
C SER A 33 -23.22 -8.28 5.88
N ALA A 34 -23.28 -6.95 5.89
CA ALA A 34 -22.20 -6.09 6.38
C ALA A 34 -21.80 -6.41 7.81
N VAL A 35 -22.76 -6.80 8.67
CA VAL A 35 -22.49 -7.23 10.05
C VAL A 35 -21.67 -8.52 10.07
N GLN A 36 -21.99 -9.47 9.20
CA GLN A 36 -21.24 -10.72 9.11
C GLN A 36 -19.83 -10.49 8.57
N ARG A 37 -19.65 -9.65 7.55
CA ARG A 37 -18.32 -9.26 7.05
C ARG A 37 -17.47 -8.61 8.14
N GLN A 38 -18.05 -7.69 8.92
CA GLN A 38 -17.35 -7.06 10.06
C GLN A 38 -16.94 -8.08 11.13
N GLU A 39 -17.84 -9.02 11.48
CA GLU A 39 -17.53 -10.04 12.49
C GLU A 39 -16.47 -11.04 11.97
N ILE A 40 -16.50 -11.41 10.68
CA ILE A 40 -15.47 -12.21 10.06
C ILE A 40 -14.11 -11.51 10.16
N ALA A 41 -14.02 -10.24 9.76
CA ALA A 41 -12.79 -9.46 9.85
C ALA A 41 -12.26 -9.38 11.30
N ARG A 42 -13.15 -9.19 12.28
CA ARG A 42 -12.78 -9.19 13.70
C ARG A 42 -12.17 -10.51 14.15
N ARG A 43 -12.70 -11.65 13.67
CA ARG A 43 -12.21 -13.00 14.02
C ARG A 43 -10.94 -13.38 13.26
N VAL A 44 -10.81 -12.91 12.03
CA VAL A 44 -9.57 -13.09 11.23
C VAL A 44 -8.40 -12.35 11.90
N ALA A 45 -8.66 -11.18 12.47
CA ALA A 45 -7.71 -10.41 13.28
C ALA A 45 -6.36 -10.14 12.57
N VAL A 46 -6.42 -9.85 11.27
CA VAL A 46 -5.33 -9.20 10.50
C VAL A 46 -5.70 -7.73 10.30
N SER A 47 -4.78 -6.93 9.77
CA SER A 47 -5.02 -5.49 9.59
C SER A 47 -6.27 -5.22 8.77
N GLU A 48 -6.45 -5.91 7.63
CA GLU A 48 -7.64 -5.79 6.77
C GLU A 48 -8.07 -7.15 6.20
N THR A 49 -9.39 -7.27 6.00
CA THR A 49 -10.01 -8.36 5.25
C THR A 49 -10.76 -7.78 4.06
N ALA A 50 -10.44 -8.26 2.86
CA ALA A 50 -11.15 -7.94 1.63
C ALA A 50 -12.21 -9.00 1.31
N PHE A 51 -13.40 -8.54 0.97
CA PHE A 51 -14.50 -9.36 0.46
C PHE A 51 -14.67 -9.08 -1.03
N VAL A 52 -14.48 -10.11 -1.85
CA VAL A 52 -14.63 -10.05 -3.29
C VAL A 52 -16.07 -10.38 -3.64
N LEU A 53 -16.75 -9.44 -4.27
CA LEU A 53 -18.16 -9.48 -4.57
C LEU A 53 -18.40 -9.37 -6.08
N ALA A 54 -19.54 -9.84 -6.54
CA ALA A 54 -20.04 -9.49 -7.86
C ALA A 54 -20.39 -7.99 -7.92
N SER A 55 -20.11 -7.34 -9.04
CA SER A 55 -20.51 -5.96 -9.31
C SER A 55 -21.60 -5.94 -10.39
N GLY A 56 -22.52 -4.97 -10.28
CA GLY A 56 -23.48 -4.67 -11.33
C GLY A 56 -22.96 -3.68 -12.38
N THR A 57 -21.81 -3.05 -12.13
CA THR A 57 -21.26 -1.94 -12.94
C THR A 57 -19.81 -2.14 -13.36
N ALA A 58 -19.11 -3.12 -12.79
CA ALA A 58 -17.73 -3.46 -13.05
C ALA A 58 -17.53 -4.98 -13.08
N ASP A 59 -16.29 -5.46 -13.28
CA ASP A 59 -16.01 -6.90 -13.25
C ASP A 59 -16.10 -7.45 -11.83
N TYR A 60 -15.64 -6.65 -10.84
CA TYR A 60 -15.64 -6.99 -9.42
C TYR A 60 -15.95 -5.78 -8.56
N LYS A 61 -16.38 -6.05 -7.31
CA LYS A 61 -16.46 -5.09 -6.22
C LYS A 61 -15.67 -5.62 -5.03
N LEU A 62 -14.82 -4.79 -4.45
CA LEU A 62 -14.13 -5.10 -3.19
C LEU A 62 -14.68 -4.25 -2.06
N GLU A 63 -15.00 -4.90 -0.93
CA GLU A 63 -15.28 -4.26 0.34
C GLU A 63 -14.20 -4.64 1.35
N PHE A 64 -13.74 -3.65 2.13
CA PHE A 64 -12.64 -3.82 3.07
C PHE A 64 -13.07 -3.54 4.49
N TYR A 65 -12.66 -4.41 5.40
CA TYR A 65 -12.96 -4.31 6.83
C TYR A 65 -11.68 -4.49 7.65
N THR A 66 -11.41 -3.54 8.56
CA THR A 66 -10.51 -3.78 9.67
C THR A 66 -11.23 -4.61 10.75
N PRO A 67 -10.55 -5.11 11.78
CA PRO A 67 -11.24 -5.77 12.89
C PRO A 67 -12.32 -4.94 13.60
N THR A 68 -12.33 -3.61 13.41
CA THR A 68 -13.21 -2.68 14.14
C THR A 68 -14.20 -1.92 13.28
N ARG A 69 -13.93 -1.73 11.99
CA ARG A 69 -14.78 -0.91 11.08
C ARG A 69 -14.52 -1.20 9.60
N PRO A 70 -15.48 -0.90 8.72
CA PRO A 70 -15.21 -0.85 7.29
C PRO A 70 -14.29 0.32 6.94
N ILE A 71 -13.53 0.17 5.86
CA ILE A 71 -12.67 1.21 5.28
C ILE A 71 -12.89 1.29 3.77
N PRO A 72 -12.71 2.47 3.15
CA PRO A 72 -13.01 2.66 1.74
C PRO A 72 -12.02 1.96 0.80
N HIS A 73 -10.74 1.85 1.18
CA HIS A 73 -9.67 1.32 0.33
C HIS A 73 -8.63 0.55 1.13
N CYS A 74 -8.05 -0.47 0.48
CA CYS A 74 -6.88 -1.18 0.98
C CYS A 74 -6.05 -1.71 -0.19
N GLY A 75 -4.88 -1.10 -0.46
CA GLY A 75 -4.04 -1.44 -1.61
C GLY A 75 -3.49 -2.85 -1.55
N HIS A 76 -2.90 -3.27 -0.42
CA HIS A 76 -2.30 -4.60 -0.29
C HIS A 76 -3.36 -5.72 -0.34
N ALA A 77 -4.52 -5.52 0.29
CA ALA A 77 -5.63 -6.47 0.21
C ALA A 77 -6.19 -6.58 -1.22
N THR A 78 -6.21 -5.48 -1.99
CA THR A 78 -6.57 -5.50 -3.41
C THR A 78 -5.57 -6.30 -4.24
N VAL A 79 -4.26 -6.06 -4.07
CA VAL A 79 -3.21 -6.85 -4.75
C VAL A 79 -3.38 -8.34 -4.41
N GLY A 80 -3.51 -8.67 -3.13
CA GLY A 80 -3.73 -10.05 -2.68
C GLY A 80 -4.96 -10.70 -3.32
N ALA A 81 -6.10 -10.00 -3.32
CA ALA A 81 -7.35 -10.51 -3.89
C ALA A 81 -7.21 -10.78 -5.39
N PHE A 82 -6.66 -9.84 -6.17
CA PHE A 82 -6.57 -10.01 -7.63
C PHE A 82 -5.49 -11.01 -8.06
N VAL A 83 -4.39 -11.16 -7.32
CA VAL A 83 -3.46 -12.27 -7.53
C VAL A 83 -4.17 -13.61 -7.31
N ARG A 84 -4.94 -13.76 -6.22
CA ARG A 84 -5.69 -15.00 -5.95
C ARG A 84 -6.76 -15.29 -6.98
N LEU A 85 -7.49 -14.29 -7.47
CA LEU A 85 -8.45 -14.46 -8.57
C LEU A 85 -7.76 -14.91 -9.86
N ALA A 86 -6.58 -14.34 -10.18
CA ALA A 86 -5.80 -14.73 -11.35
C ALA A 86 -5.32 -16.18 -11.26
N GLU A 87 -4.72 -16.57 -10.13
CA GLU A 87 -4.22 -17.93 -9.90
C GLU A 87 -5.33 -18.99 -9.90
N SER A 88 -6.55 -18.63 -9.47
CA SER A 88 -7.73 -19.50 -9.49
C SER A 88 -8.45 -19.54 -10.84
N GLY A 89 -7.97 -18.84 -11.87
CA GLY A 89 -8.54 -18.78 -13.20
C GLY A 89 -9.91 -18.07 -13.26
N ARG A 90 -10.21 -17.20 -12.30
CA ARG A 90 -11.50 -16.50 -12.19
C ARG A 90 -11.56 -15.17 -12.93
N LEU A 91 -10.44 -14.65 -13.40
CA LEU A 91 -10.42 -13.38 -14.11
C LEU A 91 -10.81 -13.59 -15.57
N PRO A 92 -11.73 -12.76 -16.12
CA PRO A 92 -12.15 -12.87 -17.50
C PRO A 92 -11.08 -12.39 -18.49
N GLN A 93 -10.17 -11.54 -18.04
CA GLN A 93 -9.12 -10.91 -18.87
C GLN A 93 -7.98 -10.37 -17.98
N VAL A 94 -6.88 -9.95 -18.61
CA VAL A 94 -5.70 -9.40 -17.94
C VAL A 94 -5.90 -7.99 -17.40
N GLU A 95 -6.88 -7.26 -17.89
CA GLU A 95 -7.28 -5.94 -17.43
C GLU A 95 -8.72 -6.00 -16.97
N VAL A 96 -8.97 -5.73 -15.70
CA VAL A 96 -10.31 -5.77 -15.08
C VAL A 96 -10.59 -4.48 -14.34
N VAL A 97 -11.86 -4.19 -14.14
CA VAL A 97 -12.31 -3.01 -13.41
C VAL A 97 -12.87 -3.45 -12.05
N ASN A 98 -12.34 -2.84 -10.99
CA ASN A 98 -12.83 -2.99 -9.64
C ASN A 98 -13.68 -1.77 -9.25
N GLU A 99 -14.93 -2.02 -8.84
CA GLU A 99 -15.80 -1.00 -8.24
C GLU A 99 -15.30 -0.66 -6.84
N THR A 100 -15.09 0.63 -6.58
CA THR A 100 -14.75 1.15 -5.25
C THR A 100 -15.72 2.28 -4.87
N VAL A 101 -15.69 2.69 -3.60
CA VAL A 101 -16.53 3.80 -3.11
C VAL A 101 -16.26 5.12 -3.82
N ASP A 102 -15.05 5.31 -4.38
CA ASP A 102 -14.65 6.51 -5.12
C ASP A 102 -14.73 6.31 -6.64
N GLY A 103 -15.42 5.28 -7.10
CA GLY A 103 -15.59 4.96 -8.51
C GLY A 103 -14.72 3.79 -8.98
N PRO A 104 -14.76 3.49 -10.29
CA PRO A 104 -14.04 2.36 -10.86
C PRO A 104 -12.52 2.57 -10.83
N ARG A 105 -11.77 1.50 -10.62
CA ARG A 105 -10.30 1.45 -10.68
C ARG A 105 -9.86 0.33 -11.59
N ARG A 106 -8.95 0.61 -12.51
CA ARG A 106 -8.36 -0.44 -13.35
C ARG A 106 -7.36 -1.27 -12.55
N ILE A 107 -7.40 -2.57 -12.79
CA ILE A 107 -6.44 -3.55 -12.27
C ILE A 107 -5.83 -4.25 -13.46
N HIS A 108 -4.51 -4.32 -13.53
CA HIS A 108 -3.76 -5.01 -14.56
C HIS A 108 -3.04 -6.22 -13.99
N ILE A 109 -3.16 -7.37 -14.66
CA ILE A 109 -2.57 -8.64 -14.22
C ILE A 109 -1.39 -9.01 -15.13
N GLU A 110 -0.25 -9.29 -14.53
CA GLU A 110 0.94 -9.79 -15.23
C GLU A 110 1.42 -11.10 -14.58
N GLY A 111 1.00 -12.23 -15.11
CA GLY A 111 1.30 -13.54 -14.53
C GLY A 111 0.74 -13.64 -13.10
N THR A 112 1.59 -13.74 -12.11
CA THR A 112 1.25 -13.82 -10.67
C THR A 112 1.31 -12.46 -9.96
N ARG A 113 1.23 -11.36 -10.71
CA ARG A 113 1.28 -9.99 -10.16
C ARG A 113 0.00 -9.23 -10.51
N ALA A 114 -0.45 -8.42 -9.56
CA ALA A 114 -1.56 -7.50 -9.79
C ALA A 114 -1.08 -6.07 -9.57
N PHE A 115 -1.51 -5.17 -10.44
CA PHE A 115 -1.18 -3.75 -10.42
C PHE A 115 -2.46 -2.92 -10.36
N LEU A 116 -2.51 -1.97 -9.43
CA LEU A 116 -3.60 -1.02 -9.27
C LEU A 116 -3.22 0.29 -9.95
N GLU A 117 -4.15 0.84 -10.71
CA GLU A 117 -4.03 2.19 -11.24
C GLU A 117 -4.10 3.22 -10.11
N GLN A 118 -3.17 4.15 -10.11
CA GLN A 118 -3.19 5.34 -9.27
C GLN A 118 -3.07 6.58 -10.16
N VAL A 119 -3.79 7.64 -9.81
CA VAL A 119 -3.59 8.94 -10.45
C VAL A 119 -2.19 9.47 -10.11
N PRO A 120 -1.53 10.19 -11.04
CA PRO A 120 -0.25 10.83 -10.76
C PRO A 120 -0.33 11.72 -9.52
N ALA A 121 0.64 11.60 -8.64
CA ALA A 121 0.65 12.36 -7.41
C ALA A 121 1.01 13.84 -7.65
N GLU A 122 0.23 14.73 -7.05
CA GLU A 122 0.63 16.14 -6.87
C GLU A 122 1.66 16.21 -5.74
N LEU A 123 2.79 16.89 -5.99
CA LEU A 123 3.89 17.00 -5.06
C LEU A 123 4.03 18.46 -4.60
N THR A 124 3.79 18.72 -3.32
CA THR A 124 3.84 20.07 -2.73
C THR A 124 4.91 20.12 -1.65
N ARG A 125 5.88 21.03 -1.77
CA ARG A 125 6.90 21.23 -0.74
C ARG A 125 6.27 21.73 0.56
N LEU A 126 6.72 21.19 1.68
CA LEU A 126 6.36 21.70 2.99
C LEU A 126 7.11 23.02 3.26
N ASP A 127 6.49 23.92 4.01
CA ASP A 127 7.14 25.12 4.49
C ASP A 127 8.26 24.78 5.51
N LYS A 128 9.12 25.77 5.82
CA LYS A 128 10.28 25.56 6.70
C LYS A 128 9.92 25.15 8.13
N SER A 129 8.80 25.66 8.66
CA SER A 129 8.34 25.35 10.01
C SER A 129 7.86 23.90 10.08
N THR A 130 6.94 23.53 9.16
CA THR A 130 6.39 22.18 9.05
C THR A 130 7.50 21.15 8.76
N THR A 131 8.44 21.50 7.87
CA THR A 131 9.62 20.64 7.61
C THR A 131 10.40 20.35 8.90
N ARG A 132 10.67 21.36 9.72
CA ARG A 132 11.38 21.16 10.99
C ARG A 132 10.61 20.25 11.94
N GLU A 133 9.29 20.47 12.10
CA GLU A 133 8.44 19.62 12.94
C GLU A 133 8.46 18.15 12.49
N VAL A 134 8.41 17.90 11.17
CA VAL A 134 8.50 16.56 10.58
C VAL A 134 9.84 15.91 10.91
N LEU A 135 10.95 16.63 10.77
CA LEU A 135 12.29 16.11 11.08
C LEU A 135 12.45 15.82 12.57
N ASP A 136 12.01 16.76 13.42
CA ASP A 136 12.05 16.60 14.88
C ASP A 136 11.25 15.37 15.33
N SER A 137 10.10 15.08 14.68
CA SER A 137 9.27 13.90 14.99
C SER A 137 9.91 12.57 14.59
N LEU A 138 10.91 12.60 13.71
CA LEU A 138 11.70 11.43 13.31
C LEU A 138 13.07 11.34 14.00
N GLY A 139 13.44 12.36 14.76
CA GLY A 139 14.75 12.49 15.41
C GLY A 139 15.90 12.66 14.43
N ILE A 140 15.67 13.38 13.32
CA ILE A 140 16.68 13.66 12.28
C ILE A 140 16.84 15.16 12.01
N THR A 141 17.92 15.51 11.33
CA THR A 141 18.31 16.89 11.00
C THR A 141 18.36 17.13 9.49
N MET A 142 18.41 18.39 9.07
CA MET A 142 18.37 18.77 7.66
C MET A 142 19.53 18.20 6.83
N ASP A 143 20.71 18.03 7.42
CA ASP A 143 21.91 17.47 6.76
C ASP A 143 21.81 15.96 6.49
N GLN A 144 20.83 15.29 7.11
CA GLN A 144 20.54 13.87 6.89
C GLN A 144 19.55 13.63 5.75
N LEU A 145 18.99 14.68 5.17
CA LEU A 145 18.10 14.59 4.03
C LEU A 145 18.86 14.33 2.72
N LEU A 146 18.19 13.69 1.77
CA LEU A 146 18.65 13.65 0.39
C LEU A 146 18.71 15.07 -0.18
N PRO A 147 19.77 15.43 -0.94
CA PRO A 147 19.78 16.65 -1.72
C PRO A 147 18.53 16.74 -2.61
N ASP A 148 17.91 17.89 -2.70
CA ASP A 148 16.69 18.15 -3.49
C ASP A 148 15.43 17.35 -3.12
N ALA A 149 15.45 16.63 -2.00
CA ALA A 149 14.33 15.85 -1.47
C ALA A 149 13.95 16.30 -0.04
N ALA A 150 13.86 17.61 0.19
CA ALA A 150 13.24 18.13 1.41
C ALA A 150 11.81 17.54 1.53
N PRO A 151 11.31 17.31 2.76
CA PRO A 151 9.99 16.73 2.95
C PRO A 151 8.90 17.42 2.13
N PHE A 152 8.07 16.63 1.49
CA PHE A 152 6.98 17.11 0.65
C PHE A 152 5.70 16.31 0.90
N LEU A 153 4.59 16.99 0.76
CA LEU A 153 3.27 16.38 0.76
C LEU A 153 3.00 15.84 -0.65
N ALA A 154 2.66 14.57 -0.75
CA ALA A 154 2.22 13.93 -1.98
C ALA A 154 0.74 13.58 -1.89
N ASN A 155 -0.03 13.82 -2.96
CA ASN A 155 -1.46 13.58 -3.02
C ASN A 155 -1.82 12.87 -4.33
N ASN A 156 -2.28 11.62 -4.23
CA ASN A 156 -2.82 10.81 -5.33
C ASN A 156 -4.27 10.38 -5.04
N GLY A 157 -5.03 11.22 -4.32
CA GLY A 157 -6.32 10.90 -3.71
C GLY A 157 -6.17 10.58 -2.22
N ASN A 158 -5.01 10.08 -1.80
CA ASN A 158 -4.58 9.97 -0.41
C ASN A 158 -3.32 10.82 -0.21
N ARG A 159 -3.21 11.47 0.93
CA ARG A 159 -2.04 12.30 1.23
C ARG A 159 -1.02 11.53 2.05
N SER A 160 0.27 11.68 1.70
CA SER A 160 1.39 11.15 2.47
C SER A 160 2.51 12.18 2.53
N ILE A 161 3.27 12.22 3.61
CA ILE A 161 4.49 13.00 3.70
C ILE A 161 5.66 12.13 3.28
N GLN A 162 6.31 12.51 2.19
CA GLN A 162 7.48 11.83 1.65
C GLN A 162 8.76 12.49 2.22
N ILE A 163 9.66 11.70 2.80
CA ILE A 163 10.87 12.19 3.45
C ILE A 163 12.09 11.45 2.89
N GLY A 164 12.87 12.13 2.06
CA GLY A 164 14.08 11.56 1.45
C GLY A 164 15.26 11.63 2.43
N ILE A 165 15.83 10.47 2.78
CA ILE A 165 16.95 10.32 3.72
C ILE A 165 18.20 9.88 2.96
N SER A 166 19.32 10.57 3.19
CA SER A 166 20.56 10.39 2.43
C SER A 166 21.27 9.06 2.73
N ASP A 167 21.11 8.52 3.93
CA ASP A 167 21.81 7.32 4.38
C ASP A 167 20.85 6.23 4.88
N LEU A 168 21.11 4.99 4.44
CA LEU A 168 20.30 3.82 4.83
C LEU A 168 20.38 3.53 6.34
N ASN A 169 21.51 3.83 6.99
CA ASN A 169 21.64 3.63 8.44
C ASN A 169 20.81 4.66 9.21
N VAL A 170 20.72 5.90 8.73
CA VAL A 170 19.81 6.89 9.30
C VAL A 170 18.36 6.41 9.18
N LEU A 171 17.94 5.95 7.98
CA LEU A 171 16.60 5.39 7.78
C LEU A 171 16.34 4.20 8.72
N ARG A 172 17.32 3.30 8.88
CA ARG A 172 17.22 2.13 9.77
C ARG A 172 17.04 2.51 11.22
N THR A 173 17.74 3.53 11.68
CA THR A 173 17.81 3.94 13.09
C THR A 173 16.84 5.05 13.46
N LEU A 174 15.89 5.40 12.59
CA LEU A 174 14.84 6.37 12.89
C LEU A 174 14.15 6.02 14.22
N ARG A 175 13.87 7.06 15.00
CA ARG A 175 13.14 6.98 16.27
C ARG A 175 11.86 7.84 16.16
N PRO A 176 10.82 7.33 15.49
CA PRO A 176 9.60 8.09 15.28
C PRO A 176 8.88 8.35 16.61
N ASP A 177 8.59 9.61 16.87
CA ASP A 177 7.68 10.06 17.93
C ASP A 177 6.25 9.96 17.38
N MET A 178 5.57 8.87 17.69
CA MET A 178 4.27 8.54 17.11
C MET A 178 3.20 9.57 17.45
N ASP A 179 3.22 10.17 18.64
CA ASP A 179 2.25 11.19 19.05
C ASP A 179 2.42 12.47 18.21
N ARG A 180 3.67 12.88 17.99
CA ARG A 180 3.96 14.03 17.11
C ARG A 180 3.60 13.73 15.65
N ILE A 181 3.92 12.55 15.15
CA ILE A 181 3.55 12.13 13.78
C ILE A 181 2.04 12.14 13.61
N GLU A 182 1.29 11.64 14.58
CA GLU A 182 -0.18 11.65 14.57
C GLU A 182 -0.71 13.09 14.53
N ALA A 183 -0.22 13.96 15.40
CA ALA A 183 -0.65 15.37 15.47
C ALA A 183 -0.39 16.10 14.14
N ILE A 184 0.79 15.93 13.54
CA ILE A 184 1.15 16.54 12.24
C ILE A 184 0.32 15.93 11.12
N SER A 185 0.13 14.61 11.11
CA SER A 185 -0.69 13.90 10.12
C SER A 185 -2.13 14.39 10.12
N ASN A 186 -2.74 14.52 11.29
CA ASN A 186 -4.11 15.03 11.44
C ASN A 186 -4.22 16.48 10.95
N ARG A 187 -3.27 17.35 11.29
CA ARG A 187 -3.24 18.76 10.84
C ARG A 187 -3.11 18.88 9.32
N LEU A 188 -2.27 18.06 8.69
CA LEU A 188 -2.03 18.08 7.26
C LEU A 188 -3.00 17.16 6.47
N GLN A 189 -3.89 16.47 7.18
CA GLN A 189 -4.82 15.50 6.61
C GLN A 189 -4.09 14.45 5.76
N CYS A 190 -2.97 13.93 6.25
CA CYS A 190 -2.22 12.87 5.58
C CYS A 190 -2.36 11.53 6.32
N VAL A 191 -2.30 10.45 5.55
CA VAL A 191 -2.46 9.08 6.05
C VAL A 191 -1.20 8.64 6.79
N CYS A 192 -0.03 8.99 6.25
CA CYS A 192 1.22 8.48 6.77
C CYS A 192 2.42 9.35 6.43
N TYR A 193 3.51 9.10 7.16
CA TYR A 193 4.87 9.42 6.75
C TYR A 193 5.44 8.25 5.95
N TYR A 194 6.14 8.58 4.87
CA TYR A 194 6.87 7.63 4.04
C TYR A 194 8.32 8.06 3.93
N ALA A 195 9.13 7.60 4.88
CA ALA A 195 10.56 7.90 4.92
C ALA A 195 11.30 6.93 4.00
N PHE A 196 12.11 7.44 3.08
CA PHE A 196 12.80 6.62 2.09
C PHE A 196 14.27 7.02 1.89
N SER A 197 15.08 6.06 1.44
CA SER A 197 16.43 6.27 0.95
C SER A 197 16.57 5.70 -0.45
N LEU A 198 17.39 6.34 -1.30
CA LEU A 198 17.75 5.79 -2.62
C LEU A 198 18.81 4.67 -2.55
N LYS A 199 19.28 4.37 -1.34
CA LYS A 199 20.09 3.18 -1.07
C LYS A 199 19.16 2.05 -0.67
N SER A 200 19.40 0.86 -1.18
CA SER A 200 18.58 -0.33 -0.95
C SER A 200 19.29 -1.37 -0.10
N VAL A 201 18.52 -2.22 0.57
CA VAL A 201 19.03 -3.38 1.31
C VAL A 201 19.44 -4.48 0.33
N VAL A 202 18.62 -4.69 -0.71
CA VAL A 202 18.89 -5.65 -1.79
C VAL A 202 19.37 -4.89 -3.02
N GLY A 203 20.45 -5.32 -3.61
CA GLY A 203 20.99 -4.67 -4.82
C GLY A 203 20.01 -4.66 -5.99
N GLY A 204 20.05 -3.60 -6.82
CA GLY A 204 19.20 -3.45 -7.99
C GLY A 204 17.78 -2.95 -7.71
N ARG A 205 17.52 -2.43 -6.51
CA ARG A 205 16.29 -1.73 -6.13
C ARG A 205 16.51 -0.22 -6.21
N ASP A 206 15.43 0.54 -6.37
CA ASP A 206 15.49 1.98 -6.58
C ASP A 206 15.41 2.78 -5.29
N ALA A 207 14.73 2.25 -4.27
CA ALA A 207 14.64 2.85 -2.95
C ALA A 207 14.24 1.82 -1.90
N THR A 208 14.55 2.14 -0.64
CA THR A 208 14.05 1.45 0.57
C THR A 208 13.24 2.43 1.39
N ALA A 209 12.09 2.01 1.91
CA ALA A 209 11.21 2.87 2.68
C ALA A 209 10.77 2.26 4.02
N ARG A 210 10.36 3.15 4.94
CA ARG A 210 9.61 2.86 6.16
C ARG A 210 8.37 3.74 6.19
N MET A 211 7.25 3.18 6.59
CA MET A 211 5.96 3.88 6.68
C MET A 211 5.46 3.93 8.11
N PHE A 212 5.04 5.11 8.55
CA PHE A 212 4.46 5.35 9.87
C PHE A 212 3.10 6.05 9.71
N GLY A 213 2.03 5.46 10.24
CA GLY A 213 0.66 5.96 10.08
C GLY A 213 -0.15 5.93 11.39
N PRO A 214 0.35 6.52 12.52
CA PRO A 214 -0.30 6.42 13.81
C PRO A 214 -1.71 7.04 13.84
N ALA A 215 -2.01 8.06 13.04
CA ALA A 215 -3.36 8.62 12.89
C ALA A 215 -4.41 7.61 12.40
N TYR A 216 -3.97 6.51 11.84
CA TYR A 216 -4.81 5.37 11.42
C TYR A 216 -4.59 4.12 12.26
N GLY A 217 -3.89 4.25 13.39
CA GLY A 217 -3.57 3.14 14.30
C GLY A 217 -2.44 2.22 13.82
N ILE A 218 -1.71 2.63 12.78
CA ILE A 218 -0.62 1.86 12.18
C ILE A 218 0.71 2.41 12.67
N GLN A 219 1.42 1.66 13.52
CA GLN A 219 2.73 2.07 14.03
C GLN A 219 3.78 2.04 12.89
N GLU A 220 3.92 0.91 12.23
CA GLU A 220 4.73 0.73 11.04
C GLU A 220 4.12 -0.36 10.16
N GLU A 221 4.12 -0.18 8.84
CA GLU A 221 3.57 -1.14 7.89
C GLU A 221 4.65 -1.71 6.97
N SER A 222 4.52 -2.99 6.60
CA SER A 222 5.52 -3.69 5.78
C SER A 222 5.43 -3.40 4.28
N ALA A 223 4.28 -3.02 3.77
CA ALA A 223 4.11 -2.62 2.36
C ALA A 223 2.93 -1.67 2.19
N THR A 224 3.18 -0.49 1.58
CA THR A 224 2.19 0.58 1.46
C THR A 224 2.12 1.12 0.04
N GLY A 225 1.34 0.45 -0.80
CA GLY A 225 1.23 0.80 -2.22
C GLY A 225 0.77 2.24 -2.48
N MET A 226 -0.15 2.79 -1.64
CA MET A 226 -0.66 4.16 -1.79
C MET A 226 0.42 5.24 -1.57
N ALA A 227 1.47 4.96 -0.81
CA ALA A 227 2.58 5.87 -0.58
C ALA A 227 3.78 5.60 -1.51
N ALA A 228 3.94 4.36 -1.97
CA ALA A 228 4.97 3.96 -2.93
C ALA A 228 4.73 4.56 -4.32
N GLY A 229 3.47 4.69 -4.77
CA GLY A 229 3.13 5.35 -6.03
C GLY A 229 3.59 6.81 -6.10
N PRO A 230 3.29 7.67 -5.13
CA PRO A 230 3.85 9.02 -5.02
C PRO A 230 5.39 9.08 -5.03
N LEU A 231 6.07 8.16 -4.31
CA LEU A 231 7.54 8.06 -4.41
C LEU A 231 7.97 7.74 -5.83
N ALA A 232 7.30 6.80 -6.51
CA ALA A 232 7.61 6.47 -7.89
C ALA A 232 7.35 7.64 -8.85
N CYS A 233 6.31 8.45 -8.63
CA CYS A 233 6.08 9.70 -9.39
C CYS A 233 7.24 10.70 -9.21
N TRP A 234 7.74 10.84 -7.97
CA TRP A 234 8.90 11.68 -7.70
C TRP A 234 10.17 11.14 -8.38
N LEU A 235 10.44 9.84 -8.27
CA LEU A 235 11.57 9.18 -8.96
C LEU A 235 11.49 9.35 -10.48
N ASP A 236 10.30 9.19 -11.04
CA ASP A 236 10.05 9.35 -12.47
C ASP A 236 10.33 10.77 -12.95
N SER A 237 9.96 11.79 -12.18
CA SER A 237 10.27 13.19 -12.47
C SER A 237 11.78 13.46 -12.51
N LYS A 238 12.58 12.74 -11.71
CA LYS A 238 14.05 12.83 -11.69
C LYS A 238 14.70 12.04 -12.82
N ALA A 239 14.07 10.96 -13.26
CA ALA A 239 14.56 10.11 -14.36
C ALA A 239 14.18 10.62 -15.76
N SER A 240 13.67 11.84 -15.89
CA SER A 240 13.22 12.45 -17.16
C SER A 240 12.24 11.56 -17.95
N GLY A 241 11.43 10.76 -17.25
CA GLY A 241 10.38 9.95 -17.86
C GLY A 241 10.85 8.75 -18.69
N GLN A 242 12.08 8.32 -18.54
CA GLN A 242 12.64 7.21 -19.34
C GLN A 242 12.48 5.82 -18.70
N ARG A 243 12.18 5.77 -17.41
CA ARG A 243 12.03 4.50 -16.68
C ARG A 243 10.70 3.85 -17.02
N ARG A 244 10.72 2.51 -17.07
CA ARG A 244 9.52 1.69 -17.30
C ARG A 244 9.00 1.04 -16.03
N GLU A 245 9.85 0.87 -15.04
CA GLU A 245 9.52 0.25 -13.75
C GLU A 245 10.44 0.77 -12.66
N PHE A 246 9.88 0.95 -11.46
CA PHE A 246 10.60 1.20 -10.22
C PHE A 246 10.39 0.04 -9.26
N LYS A 247 11.45 -0.35 -8.53
CA LYS A 247 11.49 -1.42 -7.54
C LYS A 247 11.71 -0.82 -6.17
N LEU A 248 10.70 -0.81 -5.35
CA LEU A 248 10.69 -0.16 -4.04
C LEU A 248 10.62 -1.22 -2.94
N GLU A 249 11.59 -1.19 -2.03
CA GLU A 249 11.61 -2.05 -0.84
C GLU A 249 10.86 -1.37 0.30
N GLN A 250 10.16 -2.17 1.10
CA GLN A 250 9.60 -1.76 2.40
C GLN A 250 9.62 -2.98 3.34
N GLY A 251 9.52 -2.75 4.66
CA GLY A 251 9.44 -3.84 5.63
C GLY A 251 10.77 -4.51 6.00
N TYR A 252 11.85 -4.24 5.29
CA TYR A 252 13.19 -4.77 5.59
C TYR A 252 13.79 -4.23 6.88
N LEU A 253 13.43 -3.00 7.25
CA LEU A 253 14.03 -2.26 8.36
C LEU A 253 13.12 -2.22 9.60
N MET A 254 11.92 -2.77 9.53
CA MET A 254 11.00 -2.89 10.67
C MET A 254 11.37 -4.07 11.58
N SER A 255 10.74 -4.14 12.75
CA SER A 255 10.94 -5.25 13.70
C SER A 255 9.59 -5.78 14.21
N PRO A 256 9.26 -7.07 13.97
CA PRO A 256 10.01 -8.03 13.15
C PRO A 256 10.02 -7.62 11.67
N ALA A 257 11.06 -8.00 10.93
CA ALA A 257 11.15 -7.69 9.52
C ALA A 257 10.10 -8.48 8.71
N SER A 258 9.47 -7.80 7.75
CA SER A 258 8.58 -8.39 6.73
C SER A 258 8.97 -7.84 5.36
N PRO A 259 10.01 -8.39 4.71
CA PRO A 259 10.54 -7.90 3.45
C PRO A 259 9.46 -7.81 2.37
N SER A 260 9.32 -6.66 1.73
CA SER A 260 8.32 -6.43 0.71
C SER A 260 8.91 -5.77 -0.51
N LEU A 261 8.43 -6.15 -1.70
CA LEU A 261 8.78 -5.55 -2.98
C LEU A 261 7.53 -4.96 -3.63
N ILE A 262 7.52 -3.65 -3.74
CA ILE A 262 6.48 -2.90 -4.43
C ILE A 262 7.03 -2.48 -5.79
N LEU A 263 6.32 -2.85 -6.86
CA LEU A 263 6.64 -2.45 -8.22
C LEU A 263 5.76 -1.27 -8.62
N ALA A 264 6.37 -0.28 -9.28
CA ALA A 264 5.63 0.85 -9.80
C ALA A 264 5.98 1.10 -11.26
N LYS A 265 4.96 1.23 -12.14
CA LYS A 265 5.12 1.37 -13.58
C LYS A 265 4.41 2.62 -14.08
N PRO A 266 5.13 3.59 -14.65
CA PRO A 266 4.50 4.78 -15.21
C PRO A 266 3.79 4.46 -16.53
N GLU A 267 2.53 4.85 -16.65
CA GLU A 267 1.79 4.92 -17.91
C GLU A 267 1.83 6.35 -18.45
N ARG A 268 2.08 6.51 -19.75
CA ARG A 268 2.21 7.84 -20.37
C ARG A 268 1.22 8.01 -21.51
N SER A 269 0.71 9.23 -21.62
CA SER A 269 -0.08 9.67 -22.76
C SER A 269 0.43 11.04 -23.21
N GLY A 270 0.76 11.18 -24.50
CA GLY A 270 1.30 12.42 -25.03
C GLY A 270 2.63 12.87 -24.39
N GLY A 271 3.43 11.93 -23.86
CA GLY A 271 4.69 12.22 -23.16
C GLY A 271 4.52 12.60 -21.67
N GLN A 272 3.30 12.80 -21.19
CA GLN A 272 3.00 13.10 -19.79
C GLN A 272 2.65 11.83 -19.01
N LEU A 273 2.92 11.82 -17.71
CA LEU A 273 2.51 10.76 -16.81
C LEU A 273 0.98 10.78 -16.68
N ALA A 274 0.32 9.74 -17.20
CA ALA A 274 -1.14 9.61 -17.17
C ALA A 274 -1.62 8.80 -15.95
N ALA A 275 -0.89 7.74 -15.60
CA ALA A 275 -1.14 6.92 -14.42
C ALA A 275 0.16 6.35 -13.85
N MET A 276 0.13 5.93 -12.59
CA MET A 276 1.16 5.11 -11.96
C MET A 276 0.53 3.79 -11.54
N TRP A 277 0.94 2.70 -12.18
CA TRP A 277 0.52 1.37 -11.80
C TRP A 277 1.37 0.86 -10.65
N VAL A 278 0.74 0.55 -9.53
CA VAL A 278 1.43 0.09 -8.33
C VAL A 278 0.96 -1.31 -7.97
N GLY A 279 1.88 -2.24 -7.83
CA GLY A 279 1.53 -3.63 -7.62
C GLY A 279 2.69 -4.51 -7.20
N GLY A 280 2.48 -5.81 -7.26
CA GLY A 280 3.46 -6.81 -6.89
C GLY A 280 2.88 -8.21 -6.87
N SER A 281 3.67 -9.16 -6.40
CA SER A 281 3.27 -10.55 -6.19
C SER A 281 2.56 -10.72 -4.85
N ALA A 282 1.83 -11.81 -4.70
CA ALA A 282 1.26 -12.22 -3.43
C ALA A 282 1.42 -13.74 -3.26
N SER A 283 1.35 -14.20 -2.02
CA SER A 283 1.38 -15.64 -1.71
C SER A 283 0.42 -15.99 -0.59
N VAL A 284 -0.14 -17.20 -0.64
CA VAL A 284 -1.03 -17.69 0.41
C VAL A 284 -0.19 -18.16 1.60
N ARG A 285 -0.39 -17.50 2.75
CA ARG A 285 0.20 -17.90 4.04
C ARG A 285 -0.56 -19.06 4.67
N GLY A 286 -1.88 -19.10 4.50
CA GLY A 286 -2.74 -20.12 5.10
C GLY A 286 -4.23 -19.86 4.87
N VAL A 287 -5.06 -20.74 5.41
CA VAL A 287 -6.53 -20.68 5.27
C VAL A 287 -7.17 -20.81 6.64
N ARG A 288 -8.23 -20.02 6.89
CA ARG A 288 -9.07 -20.11 8.08
C ARG A 288 -10.51 -20.42 7.70
N GLN A 289 -11.16 -21.26 8.50
CA GLN A 289 -12.61 -21.52 8.40
C GLN A 289 -13.32 -20.77 9.54
N ILE A 290 -14.10 -19.78 9.18
CA ILE A 290 -14.81 -18.94 10.16
C ILE A 290 -16.29 -19.35 10.20
N PRO A 291 -16.81 -19.87 11.34
CA PRO A 291 -18.24 -20.14 11.48
C PRO A 291 -19.07 -18.87 11.33
N ILE A 292 -20.23 -18.96 10.69
CA ILE A 292 -21.15 -17.82 10.43
C ILE A 292 -22.59 -18.06 10.94
N ASP A 293 -22.79 -19.09 11.74
CA ASP A 293 -24.09 -19.39 12.38
C ASP A 293 -24.21 -18.60 13.70
N TRP A 294 -24.39 -17.26 13.61
CA TRP A 294 -24.68 -16.35 14.73
C TRP A 294 -25.73 -15.31 14.34
#